data_d4e60b706fc31b1d20cda65240e5d904
#
_entry.id   d4e60b706fc31b1d20cda65240e5d904
#
_cell.length_a   1.000
_cell.length_b   1.000
_cell.length_c   1.000
_cell.angle_alpha   90.00
_cell.angle_beta   90.00
_cell.angle_gamma   90.00
#
_symmetry.space_group_name_H-M   'P 1'
#
loop_
_entity.id
_entity.type
_entity.pdbx_description
1 polymer ?
#
loop_
_entity_poly.entity_id
_entity_poly.type
_entity_poly.pdbx_seq_one_letter_code
_entity_poly.pdbx_strand_id
1 'polypeptide(L)'
;MSFLKKSNIPNFLTIFRIILTVVIIPLLLINNQQIVYKVQLWENYYIEINILTLVSAILFVVASISDAIDGFLARKFQWISNFGKFWDPLADKILTNSVLFCLASNNQNIIPIWLPIIFLIRDIVIDGIRFNASNKQIIIPANIYGKLKTIILMIGLVFCLFMGNNYKNVGNLYYWLIQNILIYFACILSILSGFIYAIKTLKQFKELNKQKLS
;
A
#
# COMPACT_ATOMS: atom_id res chain seq x y z
N MET A 1 33.13 9.68 8.37
CA MET A 1 32.02 10.59 8.07
C MET A 1 31.73 10.62 6.57
N SER A 2 31.17 9.54 6.00
CA SER A 2 30.87 9.44 4.55
C SER A 2 29.42 8.95 4.28
N PHE A 3 28.52 9.16 5.23
CA PHE A 3 27.10 8.73 5.08
C PHE A 3 26.29 9.59 4.10
N LEU A 4 26.80 10.75 3.67
CA LEU A 4 26.10 11.68 2.77
C LEU A 4 26.64 11.65 1.34
N LYS A 5 27.02 10.47 0.82
CA LYS A 5 27.20 10.36 -0.62
C LYS A 5 25.83 10.55 -1.27
N LYS A 6 25.70 11.46 -2.25
CA LYS A 6 24.43 11.75 -2.96
C LYS A 6 23.72 10.47 -3.45
N SER A 7 24.48 9.42 -3.74
CA SER A 7 23.96 8.09 -4.11
C SER A 7 23.20 7.34 -2.99
N ASN A 8 23.27 7.79 -1.73
CA ASN A 8 22.60 7.13 -0.60
C ASN A 8 21.24 7.76 -0.25
N ILE A 9 20.87 8.86 -0.92
CA ILE A 9 19.59 9.55 -0.67
C ILE A 9 18.39 8.61 -0.83
N PRO A 10 18.25 7.80 -1.90
CA PRO A 10 17.12 6.86 -2.02
C PRO A 10 17.08 5.86 -0.84
N ASN A 11 18.21 5.28 -0.46
CA ASN A 11 18.27 4.34 0.66
C ASN A 11 17.83 4.97 1.99
N PHE A 12 18.18 6.23 2.21
CA PHE A 12 17.75 6.99 3.39
C PHE A 12 16.23 7.19 3.39
N LEU A 13 15.63 7.52 2.25
CA LEU A 13 14.17 7.69 2.12
C LEU A 13 13.41 6.37 2.35
N THR A 14 13.97 5.23 1.92
CA THR A 14 13.41 3.91 2.22
C THR A 14 13.40 3.62 3.74
N ILE A 15 14.53 3.88 4.43
CA ILE A 15 14.63 3.70 5.89
C ILE A 15 13.67 4.65 6.61
N PHE A 16 13.61 5.92 6.18
CA PHE A 16 12.69 6.91 6.72
C PHE A 16 11.23 6.45 6.63
N ARG A 17 10.82 5.86 5.51
CA ARG A 17 9.47 5.30 5.32
C ARG A 17 9.19 4.16 6.28
N ILE A 18 10.13 3.26 6.51
CA ILE A 18 9.99 2.17 7.48
C ILE A 18 9.81 2.74 8.90
N ILE A 19 10.60 3.75 9.27
CA ILE A 19 10.48 4.42 10.58
C ILE A 19 9.09 5.08 10.70
N LEU A 20 8.64 5.81 9.68
CA LEU A 20 7.30 6.40 9.68
C LEU A 20 6.22 5.34 9.84
N THR A 21 6.35 4.19 9.20
CA THR A 21 5.38 3.09 9.34
C THR A 21 5.30 2.60 10.78
N VAL A 22 6.46 2.41 11.44
CA VAL A 22 6.52 2.01 12.86
C VAL A 22 5.85 3.05 13.78
N VAL A 23 5.91 4.33 13.44
CA VAL A 23 5.23 5.41 14.19
C VAL A 23 3.74 5.43 13.90
N ILE A 24 3.31 5.23 12.65
CA ILE A 24 1.90 5.27 12.23
C ILE A 24 1.08 4.16 12.91
N ILE A 25 1.64 2.95 13.05
CA ILE A 25 0.94 1.80 13.61
C ILE A 25 0.37 2.09 15.01
N PRO A 26 1.17 2.48 16.03
CA PRO A 26 0.63 2.75 17.35
C PRO A 26 -0.32 3.94 17.37
N LEU A 27 -0.07 4.99 16.56
CA LEU A 27 -0.98 6.13 16.48
C LEU A 27 -2.39 5.72 16.00
N LEU A 28 -2.49 4.77 15.07
CA LEU A 28 -3.76 4.26 14.59
C LEU A 28 -4.42 3.28 15.56
N LEU A 29 -3.63 2.54 16.35
CA LEU A 29 -4.15 1.54 17.30
C LEU A 29 -4.58 2.14 18.64
N ILE A 30 -4.01 3.28 19.03
CA ILE A 30 -4.41 3.99 20.27
C ILE A 30 -5.84 4.52 20.10
N ASN A 31 -6.74 4.05 20.95
CA ASN A 31 -8.12 4.52 20.98
C ASN A 31 -8.20 5.87 21.69
N ASN A 32 -7.97 6.96 20.98
CA ASN A 32 -8.11 8.31 21.50
C ASN A 32 -9.45 8.91 21.04
N GLN A 33 -10.25 9.37 22.00
CA GLN A 33 -11.56 9.99 21.73
C GLN A 33 -11.48 11.51 21.54
N GLN A 34 -10.28 12.11 21.52
CA GLN A 34 -10.12 13.54 21.29
C GLN A 34 -10.43 13.87 19.82
N ILE A 35 -11.65 14.34 19.60
CA ILE A 35 -12.11 14.82 18.30
C ILE A 35 -11.50 16.21 18.09
N VAL A 36 -10.71 16.36 17.02
CA VAL A 36 -10.12 17.66 16.64
C VAL A 36 -11.02 18.40 15.70
N TYR A 37 -11.72 17.65 14.85
CA TYR A 37 -12.50 18.24 13.79
C TYR A 37 -13.84 17.53 13.64
N LYS A 38 -14.92 18.31 13.66
CA LYS A 38 -16.27 17.83 13.42
C LYS A 38 -16.89 18.65 12.30
N VAL A 39 -17.05 18.05 11.12
CA VAL A 39 -17.72 18.67 9.97
C VAL A 39 -19.09 18.08 9.83
N GLN A 40 -20.11 18.93 9.84
CA GLN A 40 -21.45 18.53 9.49
C GLN A 40 -21.59 18.57 7.97
N LEU A 41 -21.83 17.44 7.34
CA LEU A 41 -22.06 17.33 5.89
C LEU A 41 -23.52 17.47 5.53
N TRP A 42 -24.44 17.00 6.40
CA TRP A 42 -25.89 17.06 6.24
C TRP A 42 -26.56 17.06 7.62
N GLU A 43 -27.87 17.21 7.71
CA GLU A 43 -28.62 17.38 8.97
C GLU A 43 -28.29 16.40 10.10
N ASN A 44 -27.84 15.16 9.76
CA ASN A 44 -27.46 14.13 10.76
C ASN A 44 -26.10 13.50 10.49
N TYR A 45 -25.25 14.08 9.63
CA TYR A 45 -23.98 13.48 9.21
C TYR A 45 -22.79 14.32 9.61
N TYR A 46 -21.96 13.76 10.48
CA TYR A 46 -20.75 14.40 10.97
C TYR A 46 -19.53 13.58 10.60
N ILE A 47 -18.50 14.23 10.06
CA ILE A 47 -17.15 13.69 9.96
C ILE A 47 -16.44 14.03 11.26
N GLU A 48 -16.05 13.04 12.03
CA GLU A 48 -15.26 13.21 13.25
C GLU A 48 -13.86 12.65 13.01
N ILE A 49 -12.86 13.52 13.03
CA ILE A 49 -11.47 13.14 12.85
C ILE A 49 -10.74 13.31 14.18
N ASN A 50 -10.15 12.23 14.66
CA ASN A 50 -9.30 12.24 15.85
C ASN A 50 -7.92 12.78 15.50
N ILE A 51 -7.26 13.46 16.45
CA ILE A 51 -5.92 14.02 16.26
C ILE A 51 -4.92 12.94 15.81
N LEU A 52 -4.95 11.76 16.41
CA LEU A 52 -4.01 10.68 16.09
C LEU A 52 -4.24 10.14 14.67
N THR A 53 -5.50 10.04 14.25
CA THR A 53 -5.83 9.64 12.87
C THR A 53 -5.40 10.69 11.86
N LEU A 54 -5.58 11.99 12.18
CA LEU A 54 -5.13 13.09 11.32
C LEU A 54 -3.60 13.10 11.19
N VAL A 55 -2.88 12.97 12.31
CA VAL A 55 -1.40 12.90 12.30
C VAL A 55 -0.96 11.68 11.49
N SER A 56 -1.58 10.53 11.68
CA SER A 56 -1.29 9.32 10.91
C SER A 56 -1.54 9.50 9.41
N ALA A 57 -2.62 10.20 9.03
CA ALA A 57 -2.92 10.54 7.64
C ALA A 57 -1.81 11.40 7.02
N ILE A 58 -1.37 12.45 7.73
CA ILE A 58 -0.29 13.32 7.27
C ILE A 58 1.01 12.53 7.12
N LEU A 59 1.38 11.73 8.13
CA LEU A 59 2.59 10.90 8.07
C LEU A 59 2.53 9.87 6.92
N PHE A 60 1.36 9.27 6.67
CA PHE A 60 1.16 8.36 5.55
C PHE A 60 1.34 9.07 4.19
N VAL A 61 0.79 10.27 4.03
CA VAL A 61 0.98 11.09 2.82
C VAL A 61 2.45 11.42 2.63
N VAL A 62 3.16 11.85 3.67
CA VAL A 62 4.61 12.13 3.62
C VAL A 62 5.40 10.88 3.23
N ALA A 63 5.08 9.72 3.81
CA ALA A 63 5.71 8.45 3.46
C ALA A 63 5.45 8.05 2.00
N SER A 64 4.23 8.24 1.50
CA SER A 64 3.86 7.93 0.12
C SER A 64 4.53 8.88 -0.89
N ILE A 65 4.64 10.17 -0.56
CA ILE A 65 5.35 11.16 -1.39
C ILE A 65 6.85 10.85 -1.42
N SER A 66 7.45 10.46 -0.28
CA SER A 66 8.87 10.09 -0.22
C SER A 66 9.19 8.90 -1.13
N ASP A 67 8.28 7.91 -1.26
CA ASP A 67 8.39 6.80 -2.23
C ASP A 67 8.43 7.29 -3.70
N ALA A 68 7.53 8.20 -4.04
CA ALA A 68 7.49 8.77 -5.39
C ALA A 68 8.79 9.54 -5.72
N ILE A 69 9.33 10.27 -4.72
CA ILE A 69 10.55 11.06 -4.88
C ILE A 69 11.78 10.17 -5.01
N ASP A 70 11.94 9.15 -4.14
CA ASP A 70 13.12 8.27 -4.20
C ASP A 70 13.15 7.48 -5.52
N GLY A 71 12.01 6.95 -5.96
CA GLY A 71 11.90 6.29 -7.26
C GLY A 71 12.19 7.21 -8.44
N PHE A 72 11.80 8.50 -8.38
CA PHE A 72 12.13 9.49 -9.39
C PHE A 72 13.62 9.81 -9.41
N LEU A 73 14.21 10.09 -8.24
CA LEU A 73 15.64 10.43 -8.10
C LEU A 73 16.53 9.26 -8.53
N ALA A 74 16.21 8.04 -8.09
CA ALA A 74 16.96 6.84 -8.44
C ALA A 74 17.00 6.62 -9.97
N ARG A 75 15.90 6.84 -10.67
CA ARG A 75 15.83 6.72 -12.13
C ARG A 75 16.54 7.87 -12.84
N LYS A 76 16.31 9.11 -12.40
CA LYS A 76 16.87 10.31 -13.06
C LYS A 76 18.40 10.37 -12.95
N PHE A 77 18.95 9.98 -11.80
CA PHE A 77 20.38 10.08 -11.53
C PHE A 77 21.10 8.72 -11.60
N GLN A 78 20.40 7.64 -11.95
CA GLN A 78 20.93 6.27 -11.98
C GLN A 78 21.57 5.82 -10.65
N TRP A 79 21.06 6.34 -9.53
CA TRP A 79 21.50 5.99 -8.18
C TRP A 79 20.83 4.70 -7.71
N ILE A 80 21.08 3.63 -8.47
CA ILE A 80 20.47 2.33 -8.19
C ILE A 80 21.39 1.55 -7.28
N SER A 81 20.97 1.32 -6.02
CA SER A 81 21.69 0.48 -5.06
C SER A 81 21.05 -0.92 -4.98
N ASN A 82 21.86 -1.92 -4.63
CA ASN A 82 21.36 -3.27 -4.38
C ASN A 82 20.43 -3.29 -3.14
N PHE A 83 20.70 -2.42 -2.16
CA PHE A 83 19.86 -2.22 -0.99
C PHE A 83 18.48 -1.71 -1.40
N GLY A 84 18.39 -0.60 -2.16
CA GLY A 84 17.13 -0.02 -2.61
C GLY A 84 16.30 -0.99 -3.44
N LYS A 85 16.91 -1.70 -4.40
CA LYS A 85 16.20 -2.70 -5.21
C LYS A 85 15.42 -3.72 -4.39
N PHE A 86 15.93 -4.11 -3.23
CA PHE A 86 15.30 -5.08 -2.33
C PHE A 86 14.32 -4.43 -1.36
N TRP A 87 14.76 -3.34 -0.71
CA TRP A 87 14.01 -2.75 0.40
C TRP A 87 12.88 -1.81 -0.04
N ASP A 88 12.99 -1.12 -1.21
CA ASP A 88 11.94 -0.21 -1.67
C ASP A 88 10.59 -0.92 -1.87
N PRO A 89 10.51 -2.06 -2.62
CA PRO A 89 9.25 -2.76 -2.79
C PRO A 89 8.72 -3.37 -1.49
N LEU A 90 9.61 -3.68 -0.54
CA LEU A 90 9.23 -4.24 0.76
C LEU A 90 8.67 -3.14 1.67
N ALA A 91 9.33 -1.98 1.74
CA ALA A 91 8.89 -0.85 2.54
C ALA A 91 7.51 -0.33 2.11
N ASP A 92 7.25 -0.26 0.79
CA ASP A 92 5.94 0.11 0.24
C ASP A 92 4.83 -0.85 0.72
N LYS A 93 5.08 -2.16 0.66
CA LYS A 93 4.12 -3.17 1.13
C LYS A 93 3.93 -3.15 2.65
N ILE A 94 5.00 -2.93 3.41
CA ILE A 94 4.92 -2.81 4.87
C ILE A 94 4.04 -1.60 5.21
N LEU A 95 4.25 -0.45 4.59
CA LEU A 95 3.46 0.76 4.83
C LEU A 95 1.98 0.53 4.52
N THR A 96 1.65 0.10 3.30
CA THR A 96 0.26 -0.04 2.85
C THR A 96 -0.49 -1.12 3.60
N ASN A 97 0.11 -2.31 3.79
CA ASN A 97 -0.54 -3.41 4.51
C ASN A 97 -0.70 -3.10 6.00
N SER A 98 0.30 -2.46 6.65
CA SER A 98 0.17 -2.09 8.07
C SER A 98 -1.00 -1.13 8.29
N VAL A 99 -1.14 -0.10 7.46
CA VAL A 99 -2.26 0.84 7.56
C VAL A 99 -3.59 0.14 7.28
N LEU A 100 -3.68 -0.75 6.27
CA LEU A 100 -4.86 -1.55 6.00
C LEU A 100 -5.26 -2.39 7.21
N PHE A 101 -4.31 -3.09 7.85
CA PHE A 101 -4.59 -3.90 9.04
C PHE A 101 -5.00 -3.04 10.23
N CYS A 102 -4.37 -1.88 10.45
CA CYS A 102 -4.77 -0.97 11.51
C CYS A 102 -6.20 -0.45 11.33
N LEU A 103 -6.60 -0.07 10.12
CA LEU A 103 -7.95 0.39 9.81
C LEU A 103 -8.99 -0.74 9.91
N ALA A 104 -8.59 -1.99 9.68
CA ALA A 104 -9.47 -3.15 9.81
C ALA A 104 -9.60 -3.66 11.25
N SER A 105 -8.54 -3.54 12.06
CA SER A 105 -8.48 -4.05 13.45
C SER A 105 -9.00 -3.07 14.49
N ASN A 106 -9.04 -1.77 14.16
CA ASN A 106 -9.51 -0.77 15.08
C ASN A 106 -10.97 -1.04 15.45
N ASN A 107 -11.35 -0.81 16.71
CA ASN A 107 -12.74 -0.98 17.24
C ASN A 107 -13.81 -0.28 16.38
N GLN A 108 -13.38 0.36 15.35
CA GLN A 108 -14.16 1.16 14.41
C GLN A 108 -14.57 0.40 13.15
N ASN A 109 -13.90 -0.73 12.82
CA ASN A 109 -14.18 -1.55 11.64
C ASN A 109 -14.35 -0.72 10.35
N ILE A 110 -13.43 0.25 10.12
CA ILE A 110 -13.47 1.15 8.96
C ILE A 110 -13.40 0.33 7.68
N ILE A 111 -12.54 -0.70 7.66
CA ILE A 111 -12.33 -1.61 6.54
C ILE A 111 -12.62 -3.04 7.00
N PRO A 112 -13.30 -3.87 6.22
CA PRO A 112 -13.50 -5.27 6.59
C PRO A 112 -12.17 -6.04 6.56
N ILE A 113 -11.94 -6.87 7.57
CA ILE A 113 -10.67 -7.58 7.80
C ILE A 113 -10.23 -8.50 6.64
N TRP A 114 -11.16 -8.99 5.83
CA TRP A 114 -10.83 -9.83 4.68
C TRP A 114 -10.09 -9.07 3.56
N LEU A 115 -10.24 -7.73 3.46
CA LEU A 115 -9.54 -6.92 2.46
C LEU A 115 -8.01 -6.93 2.65
N PRO A 116 -7.45 -6.53 3.82
CA PRO A 116 -6.00 -6.62 4.03
C PRO A 116 -5.46 -8.04 3.88
N ILE A 117 -6.23 -9.07 4.24
CA ILE A 117 -5.82 -10.46 4.07
C ILE A 117 -5.67 -10.81 2.58
N ILE A 118 -6.64 -10.42 1.73
CA ILE A 118 -6.55 -10.65 0.28
C ILE A 118 -5.35 -9.91 -0.33
N PHE A 119 -5.11 -8.64 0.04
CA PHE A 119 -3.95 -7.90 -0.45
C PHE A 119 -2.65 -8.58 -0.06
N LEU A 120 -2.51 -9.00 1.20
CA LEU A 120 -1.32 -9.66 1.71
C LEU A 120 -1.06 -10.99 1.01
N ILE A 121 -2.06 -11.88 0.92
CA ILE A 121 -1.93 -13.17 0.24
C ILE A 121 -1.51 -12.97 -1.21
N ARG A 122 -2.20 -12.07 -1.91
CA ARG A 122 -1.88 -11.78 -3.32
C ARG A 122 -0.45 -11.28 -3.48
N ASP A 123 0.00 -10.38 -2.63
CA ASP A 123 1.34 -9.80 -2.73
C ASP A 123 2.42 -10.85 -2.45
N ILE A 124 2.23 -11.73 -1.47
CA ILE A 124 3.12 -12.86 -1.20
C ILE A 124 3.16 -13.84 -2.39
N VAL A 125 2.02 -14.20 -2.93
CA VAL A 125 1.93 -15.13 -4.08
C VAL A 125 2.68 -14.56 -5.30
N ILE A 126 2.45 -13.29 -5.63
CA ILE A 126 3.12 -12.66 -6.77
C ILE A 126 4.63 -12.53 -6.56
N ASP A 127 5.07 -12.22 -5.35
CA ASP A 127 6.50 -12.18 -5.04
C ASP A 127 7.15 -13.57 -5.15
N GLY A 128 6.46 -14.61 -4.68
CA GLY A 128 6.91 -15.98 -4.85
C GLY A 128 7.03 -16.39 -6.34
N ILE A 129 6.05 -15.98 -7.16
CA ILE A 129 6.10 -16.21 -8.61
C ILE A 129 7.27 -15.45 -9.25
N ARG A 130 7.50 -14.17 -8.87
CA ARG A 130 8.63 -13.37 -9.37
C ARG A 130 9.96 -13.97 -9.00
N PHE A 131 10.12 -14.38 -7.75
CA PHE A 131 11.34 -15.01 -7.27
C PHE A 131 11.65 -16.29 -8.07
N ASN A 132 10.66 -17.13 -8.28
CA ASN A 132 10.81 -18.38 -9.05
C ASN A 132 11.12 -18.11 -10.53
N ALA A 133 10.50 -17.08 -11.13
CA ALA A 133 10.79 -16.66 -12.51
C ALA A 133 12.23 -16.12 -12.64
N SER A 134 12.68 -15.31 -11.69
CA SER A 134 14.05 -14.75 -11.65
C SER A 134 15.10 -15.85 -11.58
N ASN A 135 14.88 -16.87 -10.75
CA ASN A 135 15.79 -18.03 -10.67
C ASN A 135 15.92 -18.81 -11.99
N LYS A 136 14.91 -18.75 -12.83
CA LYS A 136 14.91 -19.35 -14.17
C LYS A 136 15.30 -18.37 -15.29
N GLN A 137 15.82 -17.18 -14.93
CA GLN A 137 16.20 -16.11 -15.86
C GLN A 137 15.04 -15.61 -16.76
N ILE A 138 13.79 -15.79 -16.31
CA ILE A 138 12.60 -15.31 -17.01
C ILE A 138 12.32 -13.88 -16.57
N ILE A 139 12.39 -12.93 -17.52
CA ILE A 139 12.03 -11.54 -17.27
C ILE A 139 10.57 -11.32 -17.61
N ILE A 140 9.74 -11.11 -16.60
CA ILE A 140 8.33 -10.81 -16.80
C ILE A 140 8.11 -9.32 -16.62
N PRO A 141 7.65 -8.61 -17.69
CA PRO A 141 7.41 -7.18 -17.59
C PRO A 141 6.32 -6.85 -16.58
N ALA A 142 6.48 -5.72 -15.88
CA ALA A 142 5.50 -5.23 -14.92
C ALA A 142 4.15 -4.95 -15.61
N ASN A 143 3.05 -5.40 -14.98
CA ASN A 143 1.70 -5.17 -15.49
C ASN A 143 1.21 -3.78 -15.07
N ILE A 144 0.62 -3.04 -16.01
CA ILE A 144 0.01 -1.72 -15.77
C ILE A 144 -1.06 -1.78 -14.68
N TYR A 145 -1.89 -2.84 -14.68
CA TYR A 145 -2.92 -3.04 -13.66
C TYR A 145 -2.35 -3.16 -12.24
N GLY A 146 -1.15 -3.74 -12.10
CA GLY A 146 -0.47 -3.80 -10.81
C GLY A 146 0.01 -2.45 -10.30
N LYS A 147 0.44 -1.55 -11.19
CA LYS A 147 0.80 -0.17 -10.83
C LYS A 147 -0.45 0.65 -10.45
N LEU A 148 -1.51 0.52 -11.25
CA LEU A 148 -2.78 1.23 -11.02
C LEU A 148 -3.40 0.82 -9.69
N LYS A 149 -3.38 -0.48 -9.36
CA LYS A 149 -3.81 -1.00 -8.06
C LYS A 149 -3.15 -0.26 -6.89
N THR A 150 -1.82 -0.09 -6.93
CA THR A 150 -1.07 0.53 -5.83
C THR A 150 -1.44 2.01 -5.68
N ILE A 151 -1.54 2.74 -6.80
CA ILE A 151 -1.92 4.15 -6.78
C ILE A 151 -3.34 4.33 -6.20
N ILE A 152 -4.30 3.54 -6.68
CA ILE A 152 -5.69 3.62 -6.21
C ILE A 152 -5.80 3.21 -4.74
N LEU A 153 -5.04 2.19 -4.32
CA LEU A 153 -4.99 1.78 -2.92
C LEU A 153 -4.45 2.90 -2.01
N MET A 154 -3.34 3.54 -2.40
CA MET A 154 -2.78 4.67 -1.63
C MET A 154 -3.78 5.82 -1.52
N ILE A 155 -4.43 6.21 -2.62
CA ILE A 155 -5.46 7.25 -2.60
C ILE A 155 -6.64 6.84 -1.71
N GLY A 156 -7.08 5.58 -1.80
CA GLY A 156 -8.16 5.05 -0.98
C GLY A 156 -7.83 5.05 0.51
N LEU A 157 -6.59 4.70 0.88
CA LEU A 157 -6.12 4.75 2.27
C LEU A 157 -6.08 6.19 2.81
N VAL A 158 -5.54 7.12 2.03
CA VAL A 158 -5.58 8.56 2.38
C VAL A 158 -7.01 9.01 2.60
N PHE A 159 -7.91 8.68 1.68
CA PHE A 159 -9.33 9.03 1.80
C PHE A 159 -9.97 8.44 3.06
N CYS A 160 -9.72 7.15 3.36
CA CYS A 160 -10.23 6.52 4.58
C CYS A 160 -9.68 7.16 5.86
N LEU A 161 -8.40 7.53 5.89
CA LEU A 161 -7.78 8.18 7.03
C LEU A 161 -8.35 9.59 7.28
N PHE A 162 -8.61 10.37 6.21
CA PHE A 162 -9.21 11.70 6.32
C PHE A 162 -10.72 11.68 6.59
N MET A 163 -11.44 10.66 6.15
CA MET A 163 -12.86 10.50 6.46
C MET A 163 -13.11 10.04 7.90
N GLY A 164 -12.08 9.52 8.56
CA GLY A 164 -12.17 9.11 9.95
C GLY A 164 -13.22 8.02 10.19
N ASN A 165 -13.73 7.97 11.43
CA ASN A 165 -14.65 6.93 11.87
C ASN A 165 -16.12 7.40 11.91
N ASN A 166 -16.71 7.59 10.76
CA ASN A 166 -18.08 8.12 10.66
C ASN A 166 -19.18 7.07 10.77
N TYR A 167 -18.82 5.79 10.69
CA TYR A 167 -19.78 4.70 10.64
C TYR A 167 -20.66 4.58 11.89
N LYS A 168 -20.11 4.87 13.08
CA LYS A 168 -20.86 4.73 14.33
C LYS A 168 -22.03 5.70 14.49
N ASN A 169 -21.91 6.92 13.93
CA ASN A 169 -22.91 7.96 14.09
C ASN A 169 -24.04 7.88 13.05
N VAL A 170 -23.85 7.13 11.98
CA VAL A 170 -24.75 7.20 10.82
C VAL A 170 -25.52 5.90 10.60
N GLY A 171 -25.01 4.75 11.06
CA GLY A 171 -25.64 3.43 10.85
C GLY A 171 -25.93 3.09 9.38
N ASN A 172 -25.44 3.88 8.45
CA ASN A 172 -25.84 3.82 7.05
C ASN A 172 -24.77 3.12 6.20
N LEU A 173 -25.13 1.95 5.69
CA LEU A 173 -24.28 1.12 4.82
C LEU A 173 -23.72 1.91 3.61
N TYR A 174 -24.47 2.89 3.09
CA TYR A 174 -24.05 3.67 1.92
C TYR A 174 -22.76 4.47 2.17
N TYR A 175 -22.63 5.14 3.33
CA TYR A 175 -21.44 5.94 3.64
C TYR A 175 -20.22 5.06 3.84
N TRP A 176 -20.39 3.92 4.50
CA TRP A 176 -19.34 2.94 4.65
C TRP A 176 -18.87 2.38 3.30
N LEU A 177 -19.79 2.12 2.37
CA LEU A 177 -19.46 1.70 1.01
C LEU A 177 -18.76 2.81 0.21
N ILE A 178 -19.20 4.06 0.32
CA ILE A 178 -18.56 5.21 -0.34
C ILE A 178 -17.14 5.41 0.18
N GLN A 179 -16.95 5.34 1.49
CA GLN A 179 -15.62 5.47 2.12
C GLN A 179 -14.64 4.40 1.60
N ASN A 180 -15.11 3.18 1.39
CA ASN A 180 -14.28 2.05 1.01
C ASN A 180 -14.24 1.75 -0.50
N ILE A 181 -14.97 2.49 -1.33
CA ILE A 181 -15.15 2.20 -2.76
C ILE A 181 -13.81 2.11 -3.51
N LEU A 182 -12.86 2.99 -3.20
CA LEU A 182 -11.53 2.98 -3.82
C LEU A 182 -10.73 1.75 -3.41
N ILE A 183 -10.85 1.30 -2.16
CA ILE A 183 -10.15 0.10 -1.67
C ILE A 183 -10.75 -1.15 -2.30
N TYR A 184 -12.09 -1.23 -2.44
CA TYR A 184 -12.74 -2.32 -3.16
C TYR A 184 -12.29 -2.37 -4.62
N PHE A 185 -12.25 -1.22 -5.29
CA PHE A 185 -11.78 -1.15 -6.67
C PHE A 185 -10.32 -1.56 -6.80
N ALA A 186 -9.44 -1.10 -5.89
CA ALA A 186 -8.05 -1.55 -5.82
C ALA A 186 -7.94 -3.06 -5.57
N CYS A 187 -8.83 -3.65 -4.77
CA CYS A 187 -8.87 -5.08 -4.52
C CYS A 187 -9.20 -5.88 -5.80
N ILE A 188 -10.21 -5.46 -6.54
CA ILE A 188 -10.57 -6.06 -7.84
C ILE A 188 -9.38 -6.01 -8.81
N LEU A 189 -8.75 -4.83 -8.96
CA LEU A 189 -7.56 -4.68 -9.80
C LEU A 189 -6.39 -5.53 -9.31
N SER A 190 -6.24 -5.70 -7.99
CA SER A 190 -5.22 -6.53 -7.38
C SER A 190 -5.38 -7.99 -7.81
N ILE A 191 -6.58 -8.54 -7.70
CA ILE A 191 -6.91 -9.90 -8.08
C ILE A 191 -6.70 -10.10 -9.59
N LEU A 192 -7.28 -9.23 -10.42
CA LEU A 192 -7.16 -9.32 -11.88
C LEU A 192 -5.70 -9.27 -12.34
N SER A 193 -4.91 -8.31 -11.81
CA SER A 193 -3.49 -8.20 -12.14
C SER A 193 -2.69 -9.43 -11.71
N GLY A 194 -3.07 -10.04 -10.58
CA GLY A 194 -2.47 -11.27 -10.08
C GLY A 194 -2.71 -12.45 -11.01
N PHE A 195 -3.95 -12.66 -11.44
CA PHE A 195 -4.30 -13.70 -12.41
C PHE A 195 -3.58 -13.53 -13.74
N ILE A 196 -3.59 -12.33 -14.33
CA ILE A 196 -2.89 -12.03 -15.58
C ILE A 196 -1.40 -12.35 -15.45
N TYR A 197 -0.79 -11.97 -14.32
CA TYR A 197 0.62 -12.22 -14.07
C TYR A 197 0.92 -13.71 -13.96
N ALA A 198 0.12 -14.46 -13.21
CA ALA A 198 0.27 -15.90 -13.03
C ALA A 198 0.14 -16.65 -14.37
N ILE A 199 -0.88 -16.33 -15.19
CA ILE A 199 -1.09 -16.96 -16.50
C ILE A 199 0.10 -16.69 -17.44
N LYS A 200 0.59 -15.46 -17.50
CA LYS A 200 1.76 -15.11 -18.33
C LYS A 200 3.00 -15.89 -17.92
N THR A 201 3.23 -15.99 -16.60
CA THR A 201 4.38 -16.75 -16.08
C THR A 201 4.28 -18.24 -16.39
N LEU A 202 3.10 -18.83 -16.22
CA LEU A 202 2.89 -20.25 -16.54
C LEU A 202 3.09 -20.57 -18.02
N LYS A 203 2.70 -19.66 -18.94
CA LYS A 203 2.94 -19.82 -20.37
C LYS A 203 4.44 -19.84 -20.67
N GLN A 204 5.20 -18.90 -20.11
CA GLN A 204 6.66 -18.84 -20.32
C GLN A 204 7.38 -20.05 -19.73
N PHE A 205 6.95 -20.57 -18.58
CA PHE A 205 7.49 -21.81 -18.04
C PHE A 205 7.24 -23.04 -18.95
N LYS A 206 6.05 -23.11 -19.55
CA LYS A 206 5.73 -24.20 -20.50
C LYS A 206 6.60 -24.14 -21.77
N GLU A 207 6.84 -22.94 -22.28
CA GLU A 207 7.68 -22.74 -23.47
C GLU A 207 9.14 -23.14 -23.22
N LEU A 208 9.71 -22.72 -22.07
CA LEU A 208 11.07 -23.13 -21.67
C LEU A 208 11.22 -24.64 -21.47
N ASN A 209 10.22 -25.30 -20.89
CA ASN A 209 10.28 -26.74 -20.72
C ASN A 209 10.20 -27.48 -22.07
N LYS A 210 9.46 -26.97 -23.05
CA LYS A 210 9.43 -27.53 -24.40
C LYS A 210 10.80 -27.39 -25.11
N GLN A 211 11.47 -26.23 -24.98
CA GLN A 211 12.79 -25.99 -25.56
C GLN A 211 13.91 -26.86 -24.94
N LYS A 212 13.74 -27.32 -23.71
CA LYS A 212 14.70 -28.23 -23.05
C LYS A 212 14.51 -29.70 -23.42
N LEU A 213 13.36 -30.04 -24.00
CA LEU A 213 13.00 -31.40 -24.41
C LEU A 213 13.17 -31.65 -25.92
N SER A 214 13.38 -30.58 -26.69
CA SER A 214 13.80 -30.59 -28.11
C SER A 214 15.31 -30.49 -28.23
#